data_7ef25c8963a6e24e15c70cf4b3bf724b
#
_entry.id   7ef25c8963a6e24e15c70cf4b3bf724b
#
_cell.length_a   1.000
_cell.length_b   1.000
_cell.length_c   1.000
_cell.angle_alpha   90.00
_cell.angle_beta   90.00
_cell.angle_gamma   90.00
#
_symmetry.space_group_name_H-M   'P 1'
#
loop_
_entity.id
_entity.type
_entity.pdbx_description
1 polymer ?
#
loop_
_entity_poly.entity_id
_entity_poly.type
_entity_poly.pdbx_seq_one_letter_code
_entity_poly.pdbx_strand_id
1 'polypeptide(L)'
;QPFAGISSTYMIPYVESRDVRLKMLRDAIKGVYASVFYRDSKAYMTATSNVIDQEKMAVILQEVAGNRYGDRFYPNISGVARSVNYYPIGDEQAEDGTVNLALGLGKYIVDGGMNLRVCPAHPDKVLQTSEMEIALRETQTRFYALEMKAVEEDFRVDDGFNLLKLPVKEAEQDGSLQFIASTYDPYDMVIRDGIYDGGRKLVTFCGVLQQGVFPLPELLRLILKLGRESMRREVEIEFAVKLNPDRTGVFYLLQIRPMVDNKMMLDEDLTEIPDEKTLIRSHNAIGQGVSNEVYDVVYVKTDDYSAYNNPAIADEIDRINRRFLEEGRNYVLVGPGRWGSSDPWLGVPVKWPNISAARVIVESGLTNYRVDPSQGTHFFQNLTSFGVGYFTVNDFLGDGVYNQVFLNSQPAVEETAHVRHVRFSSPVVIKVDGMKKEGVVMLPGVE
;
A
#
# COMPACT_ATOMS: atom_id res chain seq x y z
N GLN A 1 -6.18 19.07 1.50
CA GLN A 1 -5.66 18.07 0.55
C GLN A 1 -5.00 16.94 1.32
N PRO A 2 -5.10 15.71 0.86
CA PRO A 2 -4.50 14.57 1.56
C PRO A 2 -3.00 14.52 1.28
N PHE A 3 -2.19 14.91 2.27
CA PHE A 3 -0.74 14.74 2.28
C PHE A 3 -0.37 13.43 2.99
N ALA A 4 -0.89 12.31 2.52
CA ALA A 4 -0.66 11.02 3.16
C ALA A 4 0.82 10.59 3.07
N GLY A 5 1.45 10.33 4.21
CA GLY A 5 2.82 9.85 4.30
C GLY A 5 3.92 10.85 3.92
N ILE A 6 3.57 12.12 3.72
CA ILE A 6 4.52 13.17 3.35
C ILE A 6 4.99 13.93 4.59
N SER A 7 4.07 14.21 5.53
CA SER A 7 4.41 14.78 6.83
C SER A 7 4.80 13.66 7.80
N SER A 8 5.82 13.90 8.61
CA SER A 8 6.29 12.94 9.59
C SER A 8 5.29 12.71 10.72
N THR A 9 5.20 11.47 11.17
CA THR A 9 4.39 11.05 12.33
C THR A 9 5.30 10.45 13.38
N TYR A 10 5.43 11.12 14.51
CA TYR A 10 6.28 10.66 15.61
C TYR A 10 5.44 9.96 16.67
N MET A 11 5.76 8.70 16.97
CA MET A 11 5.19 7.97 18.10
C MET A 11 6.14 8.05 19.27
N ILE A 12 5.68 8.61 20.40
CA ILE A 12 6.48 8.78 21.61
C ILE A 12 5.93 7.94 22.75
N PRO A 13 6.79 7.23 23.50
CA PRO A 13 6.35 6.42 24.63
C PRO A 13 5.92 7.29 25.81
N TYR A 14 5.03 6.73 26.64
CA TYR A 14 4.76 7.31 27.95
C TYR A 14 5.91 6.98 28.91
N VAL A 15 6.54 8.01 29.45
CA VAL A 15 7.56 7.91 30.50
C VAL A 15 7.08 8.66 31.75
N GLU A 16 7.51 8.24 32.94
CA GLU A 16 7.03 8.82 34.21
C GLU A 16 7.48 10.27 34.42
N SER A 17 8.71 10.62 34.00
CA SER A 17 9.23 11.99 34.11
C SER A 17 8.46 12.95 33.19
N ARG A 18 7.82 13.95 33.82
CA ARG A 18 7.09 15.01 33.11
C ARG A 18 8.00 15.84 32.18
N ASP A 19 9.21 16.12 32.66
CA ASP A 19 10.14 16.95 31.88
C ASP A 19 10.65 16.24 30.64
N VAL A 20 10.91 14.92 30.75
CA VAL A 20 11.28 14.07 29.61
C VAL A 20 10.12 14.00 28.62
N ARG A 21 8.87 13.75 29.07
CA ARG A 21 7.70 13.76 28.19
C ARG A 21 7.53 15.08 27.45
N LEU A 22 7.67 16.20 28.18
CA LEU A 22 7.54 17.54 27.58
C LEU A 22 8.64 17.79 26.54
N LYS A 23 9.88 17.36 26.82
CA LYS A 23 10.98 17.44 25.85
C LYS A 23 10.65 16.63 24.61
N MET A 24 10.28 15.36 24.75
CA MET A 24 9.94 14.47 23.63
C MET A 24 8.79 15.03 22.79
N LEU A 25 7.70 15.49 23.42
CA LEU A 25 6.56 16.08 22.73
C LEU A 25 6.96 17.34 21.95
N ARG A 26 7.72 18.24 22.58
CA ARG A 26 8.20 19.48 21.93
C ARG A 26 9.08 19.16 20.72
N ASP A 27 9.96 18.18 20.84
CA ASP A 27 10.88 17.81 19.77
C ASP A 27 10.13 17.10 18.63
N ALA A 28 9.15 16.25 18.94
CA ALA A 28 8.25 15.65 17.95
C ALA A 28 7.43 16.72 17.18
N ILE A 29 6.86 17.72 17.88
CA ILE A 29 6.14 18.83 17.23
C ILE A 29 7.06 19.60 16.29
N LYS A 30 8.30 19.90 16.71
CA LYS A 30 9.29 20.55 15.83
C LYS A 30 9.62 19.69 14.61
N GLY A 31 9.75 18.36 14.80
CA GLY A 31 9.98 17.41 13.72
C GLY A 31 8.85 17.42 12.70
N VAL A 32 7.58 17.45 13.15
CA VAL A 32 6.42 17.57 12.24
C VAL A 32 6.49 18.88 11.44
N TYR A 33 6.76 20.01 12.08
CA TYR A 33 6.92 21.29 11.33
C TYR A 33 8.10 21.25 10.35
N ALA A 34 9.23 20.64 10.75
CA ALA A 34 10.40 20.51 9.88
C ALA A 34 10.15 19.63 8.66
N SER A 35 9.25 18.64 8.77
CA SER A 35 8.96 17.68 7.69
C SER A 35 8.40 18.33 6.43
N VAL A 36 7.80 19.53 6.51
CA VAL A 36 7.38 20.32 5.34
C VAL A 36 8.54 20.61 4.40
N PHE A 37 9.75 20.73 4.94
CA PHE A 37 10.95 21.09 4.19
C PHE A 37 11.76 19.88 3.71
N TYR A 38 11.31 18.65 4.00
CA TYR A 38 11.99 17.43 3.56
C TYR A 38 11.85 17.22 2.04
N ARG A 39 12.74 16.40 1.49
CA ARG A 39 12.77 16.11 0.05
C ARG A 39 11.40 15.63 -0.48
N ASP A 40 10.77 14.73 0.25
CA ASP A 40 9.50 14.13 -0.14
C ASP A 40 8.38 15.18 -0.18
N SER A 41 8.33 16.06 0.82
CA SER A 41 7.38 17.19 0.87
C SER A 41 7.60 18.18 -0.27
N LYS A 42 8.86 18.51 -0.55
CA LYS A 42 9.21 19.41 -1.67
C LYS A 42 8.84 18.81 -3.03
N ALA A 43 9.13 17.53 -3.24
CA ALA A 43 8.75 16.85 -4.47
C ALA A 43 7.22 16.81 -4.68
N TYR A 44 6.47 16.60 -3.59
CA TYR A 44 5.01 16.69 -3.61
C TYR A 44 4.52 18.09 -4.01
N MET A 45 5.08 19.14 -3.42
CA MET A 45 4.67 20.50 -3.72
C MET A 45 5.02 20.90 -5.16
N THR A 46 6.13 20.40 -5.69
CA THR A 46 6.50 20.62 -7.10
C THR A 46 5.53 19.92 -8.07
N ALA A 47 5.00 18.76 -7.69
CA ALA A 47 4.02 18.02 -8.49
C ALA A 47 2.59 18.58 -8.36
N THR A 48 2.34 19.46 -7.39
CA THR A 48 1.07 20.14 -7.19
C THR A 48 1.22 21.63 -7.49
N SER A 49 0.13 22.36 -7.72
CA SER A 49 0.16 23.83 -7.90
C SER A 49 0.39 24.60 -6.59
N ASN A 50 0.76 23.92 -5.51
CA ASN A 50 0.95 24.53 -4.19
C ASN A 50 2.34 25.16 -4.05
N VAL A 51 2.39 26.32 -3.43
CA VAL A 51 3.63 27.04 -3.14
C VAL A 51 4.00 26.81 -1.67
N ILE A 52 5.25 26.43 -1.43
CA ILE A 52 5.77 26.09 -0.08
C ILE A 52 5.51 27.20 0.96
N ASP A 53 5.62 28.47 0.55
CA ASP A 53 5.45 29.63 1.43
C ASP A 53 3.98 29.86 1.85
N GLN A 54 3.04 29.21 1.19
CA GLN A 54 1.60 29.28 1.49
C GLN A 54 1.09 28.08 2.28
N GLU A 55 1.92 27.05 2.44
CA GLU A 55 1.53 25.82 3.15
C GLU A 55 1.52 26.07 4.66
N LYS A 56 0.40 25.73 5.29
CA LYS A 56 0.22 25.83 6.74
C LYS A 56 0.11 24.45 7.35
N MET A 57 1.00 24.13 8.29
CA MET A 57 1.02 22.88 9.00
C MET A 57 0.15 22.95 10.25
N ALA A 58 -0.77 21.98 10.40
CA ALA A 58 -1.44 21.69 11.66
C ALA A 58 -0.84 20.42 12.29
N VAL A 59 -0.73 20.39 13.60
CA VAL A 59 -0.23 19.22 14.34
C VAL A 59 -1.38 18.58 15.09
N ILE A 60 -1.59 17.29 14.88
CA ILE A 60 -2.57 16.48 15.60
C ILE A 60 -1.82 15.69 16.66
N LEU A 61 -2.27 15.79 17.92
CA LEU A 61 -1.82 14.95 19.02
C LEU A 61 -2.88 13.91 19.29
N GLN A 62 -2.50 12.64 19.19
CA GLN A 62 -3.43 11.51 19.36
C GLN A 62 -2.82 10.48 20.28
N GLU A 63 -3.63 9.92 21.17
CA GLU A 63 -3.22 8.79 22.00
C GLU A 63 -3.05 7.55 21.14
N VAL A 64 -1.93 6.82 21.33
CA VAL A 64 -1.68 5.58 20.62
C VAL A 64 -2.53 4.47 21.23
N ALA A 65 -3.37 3.83 20.42
CA ALA A 65 -4.19 2.70 20.83
C ALA A 65 -3.37 1.41 20.93
N GLY A 66 -3.61 0.59 21.95
CA GLY A 66 -2.94 -0.70 22.10
C GLY A 66 -2.92 -1.25 23.52
N ASN A 67 -2.11 -2.27 23.72
CA ASN A 67 -1.78 -2.89 25.01
C ASN A 67 -0.29 -2.80 25.25
N ARG A 68 0.08 -2.74 26.54
CA ARG A 68 1.48 -2.82 26.96
C ARG A 68 1.87 -4.29 27.19
N TYR A 69 2.95 -4.71 26.57
CA TYR A 69 3.58 -6.01 26.70
C TYR A 69 5.04 -5.81 27.13
N GLY A 70 5.27 -5.73 28.45
CA GLY A 70 6.60 -5.39 28.97
C GLY A 70 7.07 -4.00 28.51
N ASP A 71 8.13 -3.98 27.72
CA ASP A 71 8.72 -2.76 27.14
C ASP A 71 8.17 -2.42 25.74
N ARG A 72 7.10 -3.06 25.32
CA ARG A 72 6.46 -2.88 24.00
C ARG A 72 5.03 -2.40 24.16
N PHE A 73 4.56 -1.61 23.20
CA PHE A 73 3.16 -1.16 23.15
C PHE A 73 2.62 -1.24 21.73
N TYR A 74 1.54 -1.99 21.53
CA TYR A 74 0.89 -2.14 20.23
C TYR A 74 -0.53 -2.69 20.35
N PRO A 75 -1.43 -2.44 19.38
CA PRO A 75 -2.76 -3.06 19.32
C PRO A 75 -2.68 -4.49 18.79
N ASN A 76 -3.70 -5.30 19.10
CA ASN A 76 -3.82 -6.65 18.54
C ASN A 76 -4.07 -6.60 17.04
N ILE A 77 -4.86 -5.61 16.58
CA ILE A 77 -5.22 -5.43 15.17
C ILE A 77 -5.08 -3.94 14.85
N SER A 78 -4.48 -3.64 13.71
CA SER A 78 -4.62 -2.36 13.03
C SER A 78 -5.17 -2.62 11.63
N GLY A 79 -5.87 -1.64 11.08
CA GLY A 79 -6.40 -1.78 9.75
C GLY A 79 -6.61 -0.46 9.02
N VAL A 80 -6.62 -0.60 7.70
CA VAL A 80 -7.07 0.43 6.76
C VAL A 80 -8.24 -0.15 5.99
N ALA A 81 -9.40 0.50 6.05
CA ALA A 81 -10.59 0.05 5.37
C ALA A 81 -11.12 1.11 4.41
N ARG A 82 -11.67 0.68 3.28
CA ARG A 82 -12.26 1.52 2.25
C ARG A 82 -13.69 1.12 1.99
N SER A 83 -14.54 2.09 1.74
CA SER A 83 -15.94 1.85 1.39
C SER A 83 -16.15 1.36 -0.05
N VAL A 84 -15.09 1.34 -0.86
CA VAL A 84 -15.09 0.79 -2.21
C VAL A 84 -14.01 -0.28 -2.34
N ASN A 85 -14.37 -1.41 -2.95
CA ASN A 85 -13.46 -2.47 -3.32
C ASN A 85 -13.13 -2.35 -4.81
N TYR A 86 -11.92 -1.88 -5.14
CA TYR A 86 -11.49 -1.75 -6.54
C TYR A 86 -11.17 -3.08 -7.21
N TYR A 87 -11.01 -4.16 -6.44
CA TYR A 87 -10.64 -5.48 -6.92
C TYR A 87 -11.49 -6.56 -6.25
N PRO A 88 -12.79 -6.64 -6.57
CA PRO A 88 -13.65 -7.69 -6.02
C PRO A 88 -13.20 -9.06 -6.50
N ILE A 89 -13.24 -10.06 -5.62
CA ILE A 89 -12.83 -11.44 -5.87
C ILE A 89 -14.04 -12.34 -5.70
N GLY A 90 -14.32 -13.18 -6.69
CA GLY A 90 -15.46 -14.10 -6.64
C GLY A 90 -16.79 -13.35 -6.55
N ASP A 91 -17.53 -13.56 -5.45
CA ASP A 91 -18.86 -12.97 -5.23
C ASP A 91 -18.82 -11.56 -4.63
N GLU A 92 -17.63 -11.02 -4.34
CA GLU A 92 -17.48 -9.65 -3.80
C GLU A 92 -17.97 -8.60 -4.79
N GLN A 93 -18.57 -7.53 -4.28
CA GLN A 93 -18.99 -6.36 -5.05
C GLN A 93 -18.14 -5.14 -4.70
N ALA A 94 -18.09 -4.16 -5.60
CA ALA A 94 -17.34 -2.92 -5.34
C ALA A 94 -17.84 -2.18 -4.08
N GLU A 95 -19.14 -2.24 -3.82
CA GLU A 95 -19.81 -1.58 -2.70
C GLU A 95 -19.58 -2.26 -1.35
N ASP A 96 -19.08 -3.50 -1.34
CA ASP A 96 -18.79 -4.25 -0.12
C ASP A 96 -17.61 -3.68 0.66
N GLY A 97 -16.79 -2.89 -0.03
CA GLY A 97 -15.58 -2.33 0.53
C GLY A 97 -14.44 -3.36 0.67
N THR A 98 -13.33 -2.91 1.19
CA THR A 98 -12.16 -3.76 1.45
C THR A 98 -11.41 -3.29 2.69
N VAL A 99 -10.72 -4.22 3.35
CA VAL A 99 -9.94 -3.97 4.57
C VAL A 99 -8.60 -4.67 4.47
N ASN A 100 -7.55 -3.94 4.87
CA ASN A 100 -6.23 -4.49 5.10
C ASN A 100 -5.99 -4.57 6.60
N LEU A 101 -5.71 -5.77 7.12
CA LEU A 101 -5.50 -6.05 8.54
C LEU A 101 -4.06 -6.44 8.82
N ALA A 102 -3.50 -5.92 9.91
CA ALA A 102 -2.20 -6.33 10.43
C ALA A 102 -2.17 -6.39 11.95
N LEU A 103 -1.33 -7.25 12.48
CA LEU A 103 -0.89 -7.24 13.88
C LEU A 103 0.04 -6.04 14.10
N GLY A 104 -0.09 -5.38 15.25
CA GLY A 104 0.78 -4.29 15.66
C GLY A 104 0.31 -2.93 15.14
N LEU A 105 1.20 -1.95 15.10
CA LEU A 105 0.89 -0.58 14.72
C LEU A 105 0.58 -0.46 13.22
N GLY A 106 -0.44 0.32 12.88
CA GLY A 106 -0.96 0.50 11.53
C GLY A 106 0.05 1.08 10.52
N LYS A 107 1.11 1.74 11.01
CA LYS A 107 2.24 2.17 10.18
C LYS A 107 2.83 1.01 9.35
N TYR A 108 2.75 -0.23 9.83
CA TYR A 108 3.21 -1.39 9.09
C TYR A 108 2.43 -1.62 7.78
N ILE A 109 1.11 -1.36 7.79
CA ILE A 109 0.26 -1.46 6.58
C ILE A 109 0.61 -0.35 5.60
N VAL A 110 0.66 0.90 6.08
CA VAL A 110 0.85 2.07 5.21
C VAL A 110 2.27 2.17 4.64
N ASP A 111 3.25 1.55 5.30
CA ASP A 111 4.61 1.36 4.78
C ASP A 111 4.72 0.18 3.78
N GLY A 112 3.60 -0.47 3.44
CA GLY A 112 3.56 -1.55 2.45
C GLY A 112 3.97 -2.92 3.00
N GLY A 113 3.95 -3.11 4.33
CA GLY A 113 4.20 -4.40 4.95
C GLY A 113 3.13 -5.43 4.60
N MET A 114 3.48 -6.71 4.75
CA MET A 114 2.59 -7.84 4.48
C MET A 114 1.39 -7.78 5.43
N ASN A 115 0.18 -7.75 4.88
CA ASN A 115 -1.07 -7.64 5.63
C ASN A 115 -2.14 -8.53 5.00
N LEU A 116 -3.21 -8.80 5.71
CA LEU A 116 -4.31 -9.63 5.23
C LEU A 116 -5.39 -8.75 4.60
N ARG A 117 -5.74 -9.01 3.33
CA ARG A 117 -6.86 -8.36 2.66
C ARG A 117 -8.15 -9.13 2.92
N VAL A 118 -9.18 -8.42 3.35
CA VAL A 118 -10.50 -8.99 3.70
C VAL A 118 -11.61 -8.14 3.10
N CYS A 119 -12.64 -8.78 2.58
CA CYS A 119 -13.91 -8.14 2.29
C CYS A 119 -14.83 -8.22 3.52
N PRO A 120 -15.27 -7.10 4.13
CA PRO A 120 -16.11 -7.14 5.33
C PRO A 120 -17.48 -7.83 5.14
N ALA A 121 -17.95 -7.93 3.90
CA ALA A 121 -19.19 -8.66 3.57
C ALA A 121 -18.97 -10.18 3.48
N HIS A 122 -17.72 -10.61 3.22
CA HIS A 122 -17.34 -12.00 3.06
C HIS A 122 -16.09 -12.34 3.90
N PRO A 123 -16.15 -12.18 5.25
CA PRO A 123 -14.98 -12.29 6.11
C PRO A 123 -14.38 -13.70 6.20
N ASP A 124 -15.13 -14.71 5.78
CA ASP A 124 -14.73 -16.11 5.69
C ASP A 124 -13.97 -16.45 4.40
N LYS A 125 -14.04 -15.58 3.38
CA LYS A 125 -13.42 -15.78 2.07
C LYS A 125 -12.14 -14.94 1.94
N VAL A 126 -11.06 -15.41 2.54
CA VAL A 126 -9.76 -14.73 2.50
C VAL A 126 -8.81 -15.48 1.58
N LEU A 127 -8.49 -14.90 0.42
CA LEU A 127 -7.65 -15.54 -0.59
C LEU A 127 -6.27 -15.98 -0.04
N GLN A 128 -5.65 -15.13 0.77
CA GLN A 128 -4.30 -15.39 1.33
C GLN A 128 -4.28 -16.56 2.34
N THR A 129 -5.45 -17.04 2.80
CA THR A 129 -5.57 -18.20 3.71
C THR A 129 -6.37 -19.33 3.10
N SER A 130 -6.74 -19.26 1.81
CA SER A 130 -7.55 -20.25 1.11
C SER A 130 -6.82 -21.59 0.91
N GLU A 131 -5.50 -21.55 0.78
CA GLU A 131 -4.65 -22.72 0.61
C GLU A 131 -3.46 -22.65 1.57
N MET A 132 -3.03 -23.80 2.07
CA MET A 132 -1.93 -23.89 3.04
C MET A 132 -0.63 -23.26 2.53
N GLU A 133 -0.24 -23.53 1.28
CA GLU A 133 1.00 -23.00 0.71
C GLU A 133 0.96 -21.48 0.58
N ILE A 134 -0.20 -20.93 0.19
CA ILE A 134 -0.41 -19.47 0.12
C ILE A 134 -0.34 -18.86 1.51
N ALA A 135 -1.02 -19.46 2.50
CA ALA A 135 -1.02 -18.97 3.87
C ALA A 135 0.37 -18.96 4.49
N LEU A 136 1.19 -19.97 4.23
CA LEU A 136 2.58 -20.04 4.71
C LEU A 136 3.47 -18.96 4.10
N ARG A 137 3.18 -18.51 2.89
CA ARG A 137 3.95 -17.50 2.16
C ARG A 137 3.45 -16.08 2.40
N GLU A 138 2.12 -15.89 2.45
CA GLU A 138 1.50 -14.56 2.34
C GLU A 138 0.90 -14.04 3.64
N THR A 139 1.08 -14.73 4.77
CA THR A 139 0.71 -14.19 6.07
C THR A 139 1.83 -13.38 6.69
N GLN A 140 1.46 -12.40 7.50
CA GLN A 140 2.38 -11.46 8.14
C GLN A 140 3.46 -12.17 8.96
N THR A 141 4.72 -11.77 8.73
CA THR A 141 5.90 -12.34 9.41
C THR A 141 6.54 -11.39 10.41
N ARG A 142 6.31 -10.09 10.28
CA ARG A 142 6.83 -9.02 11.14
C ARG A 142 5.74 -8.02 11.46
N PHE A 143 5.92 -7.26 12.54
CA PHE A 143 5.00 -6.18 12.94
C PHE A 143 5.76 -5.01 13.57
N TYR A 144 5.10 -3.86 13.69
CA TYR A 144 5.64 -2.72 14.41
C TYR A 144 5.03 -2.64 15.81
N ALA A 145 5.91 -2.38 16.79
CA ALA A 145 5.57 -2.03 18.17
C ALA A 145 6.28 -0.73 18.58
N LEU A 146 5.67 0.05 19.46
CA LEU A 146 6.31 1.19 20.08
C LEU A 146 7.21 0.72 21.21
N GLU A 147 8.45 1.16 21.24
CA GLU A 147 9.36 0.93 22.34
C GLU A 147 9.00 1.81 23.54
N MET A 148 8.79 1.18 24.70
CA MET A 148 8.37 1.87 25.94
C MET A 148 9.53 2.19 26.89
N LYS A 149 10.76 1.81 26.53
CA LYS A 149 11.94 2.22 27.30
C LYS A 149 12.16 3.70 27.10
N ALA A 150 12.44 4.41 28.20
CA ALA A 150 12.87 5.80 28.13
C ALA A 150 14.18 5.85 27.36
N VAL A 151 14.16 6.39 26.16
CA VAL A 151 15.37 6.63 25.38
C VAL A 151 15.92 7.97 25.87
N GLU A 152 17.05 7.96 26.58
CA GLU A 152 17.80 9.16 26.94
C GLU A 152 18.50 9.78 25.72
N GLU A 153 18.40 9.12 24.55
CA GLU A 153 19.01 9.56 23.31
C GLU A 153 18.35 10.84 22.76
N ASP A 154 19.14 11.61 22.06
CA ASP A 154 18.65 12.81 21.38
C ASP A 154 17.61 12.46 20.33
N PHE A 155 16.62 13.36 20.17
CA PHE A 155 15.59 13.27 19.15
C PHE A 155 16.21 13.04 17.74
N ARG A 156 15.74 12.01 17.05
CA ARG A 156 16.12 11.72 15.68
C ARG A 156 15.06 12.26 14.72
N VAL A 157 15.50 12.72 13.57
CA VAL A 157 14.62 13.20 12.50
C VAL A 157 13.83 12.05 11.85
N ASP A 158 14.31 10.81 11.98
CA ASP A 158 13.62 9.60 11.56
C ASP A 158 12.34 9.38 12.38
N ASP A 159 11.18 9.36 11.73
CA ASP A 159 9.87 9.17 12.36
C ASP A 159 9.65 7.73 12.89
N GLY A 160 10.52 6.81 12.53
CA GLY A 160 10.55 5.42 13.01
C GLY A 160 11.47 5.17 14.21
N PHE A 161 12.15 6.18 14.77
CA PHE A 161 13.22 5.98 15.75
C PHE A 161 12.80 5.25 17.04
N ASN A 162 11.52 5.32 17.42
CA ASN A 162 10.94 4.59 18.57
C ASN A 162 10.16 3.33 18.17
N LEU A 163 10.22 2.92 16.92
CA LEU A 163 9.50 1.77 16.44
C LEU A 163 10.41 0.54 16.36
N LEU A 164 9.93 -0.55 16.92
CA LEU A 164 10.55 -1.87 16.83
C LEU A 164 9.89 -2.65 15.71
N LYS A 165 10.67 -3.11 14.72
CA LYS A 165 10.22 -4.06 13.69
C LYS A 165 10.52 -5.48 14.15
N LEU A 166 9.54 -6.15 14.72
CA LEU A 166 9.67 -7.43 15.41
C LEU A 166 9.11 -8.60 14.58
N PRO A 167 9.67 -9.81 14.70
CA PRO A 167 9.05 -11.01 14.14
C PRO A 167 7.78 -11.38 14.93
N VAL A 168 6.80 -12.00 14.26
CA VAL A 168 5.51 -12.44 14.87
C VAL A 168 5.73 -13.38 16.09
N LYS A 169 6.86 -14.11 16.14
CA LYS A 169 7.23 -14.93 17.30
C LYS A 169 7.31 -14.15 18.62
N GLU A 170 7.67 -12.88 18.56
CA GLU A 170 7.69 -12.02 19.77
C GLU A 170 6.27 -11.74 20.27
N ALA A 171 5.31 -11.59 19.38
CA ALA A 171 3.90 -11.43 19.74
C ALA A 171 3.29 -12.72 20.32
N GLU A 172 3.80 -13.90 19.95
CA GLU A 172 3.45 -15.17 20.60
C GLU A 172 3.89 -15.17 22.08
N GLN A 173 5.12 -14.71 22.36
CA GLN A 173 5.64 -14.58 23.73
C GLN A 173 4.85 -13.57 24.54
N ASP A 174 4.41 -12.48 23.94
CA ASP A 174 3.56 -11.45 24.53
C ASP A 174 2.12 -11.95 24.80
N GLY A 175 1.71 -13.11 24.25
CA GLY A 175 0.35 -13.65 24.35
C GLY A 175 -0.67 -12.89 23.50
N SER A 176 -0.23 -11.96 22.65
CA SER A 176 -1.12 -11.08 21.86
C SER A 176 -1.78 -11.76 20.66
N LEU A 177 -1.37 -12.99 20.31
CA LEU A 177 -1.87 -13.73 19.16
C LEU A 177 -3.16 -14.53 19.43
N GLN A 178 -3.64 -14.59 20.65
CA GLN A 178 -4.67 -15.53 21.12
C GLN A 178 -5.90 -15.63 20.20
N PHE A 179 -6.38 -14.52 19.63
CA PHE A 179 -7.60 -14.47 18.81
C PHE A 179 -7.34 -14.11 17.35
N ILE A 180 -6.08 -13.96 16.95
CA ILE A 180 -5.72 -13.47 15.64
C ILE A 180 -4.79 -14.39 14.86
N ALA A 181 -4.42 -15.54 15.43
CA ALA A 181 -3.51 -16.44 14.74
C ALA A 181 -4.06 -17.87 14.68
N SER A 182 -3.58 -18.59 13.65
CA SER A 182 -3.70 -20.04 13.49
C SER A 182 -2.33 -20.67 13.64
N THR A 183 -2.29 -21.97 13.93
CA THR A 183 -1.04 -22.74 14.05
C THR A 183 -0.91 -23.72 12.90
N TYR A 184 0.18 -23.65 12.15
CA TYR A 184 0.55 -24.66 11.16
C TYR A 184 1.24 -25.83 11.84
N ASP A 185 0.67 -27.01 11.67
CA ASP A 185 1.23 -28.27 12.11
C ASP A 185 2.03 -28.91 10.97
N PRO A 186 3.37 -29.02 11.05
CA PRO A 186 4.17 -29.57 9.98
C PRO A 186 4.09 -31.11 9.85
N TYR A 187 3.61 -31.80 10.89
CA TYR A 187 3.47 -33.26 10.85
C TYR A 187 2.22 -33.68 10.09
N ASP A 188 1.09 -33.04 10.42
CA ASP A 188 -0.19 -33.31 9.77
C ASP A 188 -0.39 -32.49 8.49
N MET A 189 0.52 -31.53 8.23
CA MET A 189 0.44 -30.55 7.11
C MET A 189 -0.94 -29.86 7.07
N VAL A 190 -1.40 -29.35 8.20
CA VAL A 190 -2.67 -28.64 8.33
C VAL A 190 -2.50 -27.32 9.10
N ILE A 191 -3.35 -26.36 8.81
CA ILE A 191 -3.49 -25.13 9.59
C ILE A 191 -4.71 -25.30 10.50
N ARG A 192 -4.50 -25.13 11.81
CA ARG A 192 -5.54 -25.20 12.83
C ARG A 192 -5.74 -23.81 13.43
N ASP A 193 -6.99 -23.38 13.53
CA ASP A 193 -7.31 -22.08 14.12
C ASP A 193 -7.01 -22.07 15.62
N GLY A 194 -6.33 -20.99 16.04
CA GLY A 194 -5.91 -20.81 17.41
C GLY A 194 -4.43 -21.11 17.65
N ILE A 195 -4.04 -20.98 18.92
CA ILE A 195 -2.67 -21.17 19.35
C ILE A 195 -2.52 -22.55 19.99
N TYR A 196 -1.69 -23.38 19.41
CA TYR A 196 -1.32 -24.70 19.89
C TYR A 196 0.19 -24.75 20.13
N ASP A 197 0.63 -25.64 21.00
CA ASP A 197 2.06 -25.86 21.27
C ASP A 197 2.78 -26.37 20.00
N GLY A 198 3.96 -25.86 19.76
CA GLY A 198 4.73 -26.17 18.57
C GLY A 198 4.17 -25.50 17.30
N GLY A 199 4.71 -25.87 16.15
CA GLY A 199 4.30 -25.35 14.85
C GLY A 199 4.56 -23.85 14.63
N ARG A 200 4.33 -23.39 13.40
CA ARG A 200 4.47 -21.97 13.04
C ARG A 200 3.15 -21.23 13.25
N LYS A 201 3.19 -20.07 13.92
CA LYS A 201 2.02 -19.19 14.07
C LYS A 201 1.86 -18.31 12.83
N LEU A 202 0.65 -18.30 12.29
CA LEU A 202 0.24 -17.53 11.11
C LEU A 202 -0.80 -16.50 11.55
N VAL A 203 -0.62 -15.25 11.19
CA VAL A 203 -1.58 -14.17 11.48
C VAL A 203 -2.71 -14.24 10.47
N THR A 204 -3.80 -14.92 10.83
CA THR A 204 -4.96 -15.18 9.97
C THR A 204 -6.21 -14.42 10.37
N PHE A 205 -6.21 -13.82 11.57
CA PHE A 205 -7.38 -13.16 12.19
C PHE A 205 -8.62 -14.07 12.31
N CYS A 206 -8.44 -15.39 12.27
CA CYS A 206 -9.52 -16.39 12.26
C CYS A 206 -10.52 -16.22 13.41
N GLY A 207 -10.05 -15.94 14.64
CA GLY A 207 -10.92 -15.73 15.79
C GLY A 207 -11.89 -14.57 15.64
N VAL A 208 -11.46 -13.51 14.94
CA VAL A 208 -12.25 -12.28 14.71
C VAL A 208 -13.10 -12.41 13.45
N LEU A 209 -12.54 -12.97 12.36
CA LEU A 209 -13.21 -13.03 11.07
C LEU A 209 -14.22 -14.18 10.95
N GLN A 210 -13.94 -15.32 11.59
CA GLN A 210 -14.72 -16.56 11.42
C GLN A 210 -15.42 -17.00 12.72
N GLN A 211 -14.78 -16.80 13.88
CA GLN A 211 -15.30 -17.29 15.16
C GLN A 211 -16.07 -16.23 15.96
N GLY A 212 -16.15 -14.98 15.46
CA GLY A 212 -16.95 -13.92 16.08
C GLY A 212 -16.49 -13.50 17.48
N VAL A 213 -15.18 -13.66 17.80
CA VAL A 213 -14.64 -13.23 19.10
C VAL A 213 -14.83 -11.72 19.31
N PHE A 214 -14.78 -10.96 18.25
CA PHE A 214 -15.07 -9.54 18.22
C PHE A 214 -15.79 -9.21 16.90
N PRO A 215 -16.88 -8.40 16.90
CA PRO A 215 -17.72 -8.16 15.72
C PRO A 215 -17.07 -7.15 14.74
N LEU A 216 -15.81 -7.39 14.35
CA LEU A 216 -15.05 -6.47 13.50
C LEU A 216 -15.66 -6.30 12.10
N PRO A 217 -16.06 -7.37 11.37
CA PRO A 217 -16.65 -7.23 10.05
C PRO A 217 -17.93 -6.37 10.05
N GLU A 218 -18.81 -6.60 11.03
CA GLU A 218 -20.08 -5.86 11.19
C GLU A 218 -19.82 -4.39 11.52
N LEU A 219 -18.88 -4.11 12.44
CA LEU A 219 -18.48 -2.74 12.78
C LEU A 219 -17.91 -2.00 11.56
N LEU A 220 -17.06 -2.65 10.79
CA LEU A 220 -16.47 -2.05 9.60
C LEU A 220 -17.53 -1.73 8.54
N ARG A 221 -18.43 -2.66 8.26
CA ARG A 221 -19.55 -2.42 7.34
C ARG A 221 -20.40 -1.22 7.79
N LEU A 222 -20.71 -1.14 9.09
CA LEU A 222 -21.49 -0.04 9.65
C LEU A 222 -20.74 1.30 9.51
N ILE A 223 -19.46 1.35 9.91
CA ILE A 223 -18.68 2.59 9.91
C ILE A 223 -18.42 3.07 8.48
N LEU A 224 -18.09 2.18 7.56
CA LEU A 224 -17.90 2.52 6.15
C LEU A 224 -19.19 3.06 5.52
N LYS A 225 -20.33 2.43 5.81
CA LYS A 225 -21.64 2.91 5.36
C LYS A 225 -21.95 4.31 5.90
N LEU A 226 -21.84 4.51 7.22
CA LEU A 226 -22.11 5.81 7.86
C LEU A 226 -21.12 6.88 7.36
N GLY A 227 -19.85 6.54 7.18
CA GLY A 227 -18.85 7.45 6.64
C GLY A 227 -19.20 7.92 5.23
N ARG A 228 -19.56 6.99 4.34
CA ARG A 228 -20.00 7.28 2.97
C ARG A 228 -21.25 8.15 2.93
N GLU A 229 -22.25 7.83 3.72
CA GLU A 229 -23.48 8.60 3.81
C GLU A 229 -23.24 10.03 4.35
N SER A 230 -22.42 10.16 5.40
CA SER A 230 -22.13 11.45 6.04
C SER A 230 -21.25 12.35 5.17
N MET A 231 -20.25 11.80 4.51
CA MET A 231 -19.33 12.55 3.64
C MET A 231 -19.86 12.68 2.20
N ARG A 232 -20.91 11.93 1.82
CA ARG A 232 -21.48 11.85 0.46
C ARG A 232 -20.43 11.48 -0.60
N ARG A 233 -19.44 10.68 -0.20
CA ARG A 233 -18.32 10.21 -1.01
C ARG A 233 -17.81 8.90 -0.45
N GLU A 234 -17.09 8.13 -1.27
CA GLU A 234 -16.34 7.00 -0.77
C GLU A 234 -15.31 7.46 0.27
N VAL A 235 -15.14 6.63 1.30
CA VAL A 235 -14.28 6.95 2.45
C VAL A 235 -13.23 5.89 2.67
N GLU A 236 -12.12 6.35 3.23
CA GLU A 236 -11.09 5.50 3.82
C GLU A 236 -11.03 5.77 5.32
N ILE A 237 -10.90 4.72 6.11
CA ILE A 237 -10.72 4.80 7.57
C ILE A 237 -9.44 4.08 7.99
N GLU A 238 -8.80 4.63 9.00
CA GLU A 238 -7.74 3.95 9.75
C GLU A 238 -8.24 3.64 11.15
N PHE A 239 -7.96 2.44 11.63
CA PHE A 239 -8.45 1.98 12.92
C PHE A 239 -7.46 1.06 13.63
N ALA A 240 -7.66 0.90 14.94
CA ALA A 240 -7.00 -0.10 15.75
C ALA A 240 -8.01 -0.84 16.62
N VAL A 241 -7.70 -2.09 16.97
CA VAL A 241 -8.51 -2.88 17.93
C VAL A 241 -7.62 -3.42 19.01
N LYS A 242 -8.03 -3.16 20.24
CA LYS A 242 -7.51 -3.80 21.44
C LYS A 242 -8.43 -4.95 21.81
N LEU A 243 -7.90 -6.15 21.91
CA LEU A 243 -8.62 -7.33 22.39
C LEU A 243 -8.17 -7.68 23.81
N ASN A 244 -9.12 -8.03 24.66
CA ASN A 244 -8.86 -8.51 26.02
C ASN A 244 -9.01 -10.04 26.09
N PRO A 245 -8.35 -10.71 27.06
CA PRO A 245 -8.45 -12.17 27.22
C PRO A 245 -9.88 -12.69 27.44
N ASP A 246 -10.76 -11.85 27.98
CA ASP A 246 -12.19 -12.16 28.24
C ASP A 246 -13.09 -12.06 27.00
N ARG A 247 -12.50 -11.92 25.81
CA ARG A 247 -13.16 -11.70 24.50
C ARG A 247 -13.88 -10.34 24.37
N THR A 248 -13.65 -9.41 25.27
CA THR A 248 -14.06 -8.02 25.07
C THR A 248 -13.01 -7.30 24.22
N GLY A 249 -13.39 -6.17 23.63
CA GLY A 249 -12.44 -5.36 22.85
C GLY A 249 -12.89 -3.92 22.74
N VAL A 250 -11.96 -3.08 22.32
CA VAL A 250 -12.21 -1.68 22.01
C VAL A 250 -11.77 -1.41 20.58
N PHE A 251 -12.69 -0.87 19.79
CA PHE A 251 -12.42 -0.37 18.46
C PHE A 251 -12.10 1.13 18.52
N TYR A 252 -10.96 1.52 17.98
CA TYR A 252 -10.52 2.91 17.89
C TYR A 252 -10.59 3.35 16.43
N LEU A 253 -11.51 4.25 16.10
CA LEU A 253 -11.49 4.94 14.82
C LEU A 253 -10.42 6.04 14.91
N LEU A 254 -9.31 5.87 14.20
CA LEU A 254 -8.15 6.77 14.28
C LEU A 254 -8.27 7.92 13.28
N GLN A 255 -8.73 7.61 12.07
CA GLN A 255 -8.91 8.59 11.01
C GLN A 255 -10.05 8.17 10.09
N ILE A 256 -10.77 9.15 9.55
CA ILE A 256 -11.69 9.00 8.42
C ILE A 256 -11.46 10.13 7.44
N ARG A 257 -11.39 9.79 6.15
CA ARG A 257 -11.21 10.79 5.10
C ARG A 257 -12.00 10.41 3.85
N PRO A 258 -12.51 11.42 3.10
CA PRO A 258 -13.09 11.14 1.80
C PRO A 258 -12.00 10.70 0.82
N MET A 259 -12.33 9.73 -0.02
CA MET A 259 -11.52 9.37 -1.16
C MET A 259 -11.70 10.39 -2.28
N VAL A 260 -10.66 10.59 -3.09
CA VAL A 260 -10.73 11.54 -4.21
C VAL A 260 -11.50 10.89 -5.35
N ASP A 261 -12.65 11.47 -5.71
CA ASP A 261 -13.42 11.07 -6.89
C ASP A 261 -12.78 11.68 -8.16
N ASN A 262 -12.23 10.87 -9.00
CA ASN A 262 -11.87 11.27 -10.36
C ASN A 262 -13.08 11.12 -11.29
N LYS A 263 -13.96 12.13 -11.31
CA LYS A 263 -15.22 12.14 -12.09
C LYS A 263 -15.02 12.72 -13.49
N MET A 264 -14.33 12.03 -14.38
CA MET A 264 -14.49 12.22 -15.82
C MET A 264 -14.81 10.87 -16.42
N MET A 265 -16.07 10.63 -16.78
CA MET A 265 -16.45 9.44 -17.53
C MET A 265 -15.88 9.60 -18.96
N LEU A 266 -15.20 8.57 -19.46
CA LEU A 266 -14.93 8.43 -20.87
C LEU A 266 -16.21 7.95 -21.56
N ASP A 267 -16.61 8.62 -22.64
CA ASP A 267 -17.76 8.19 -23.46
C ASP A 267 -17.45 6.96 -24.31
N GLU A 268 -16.20 6.51 -24.31
CA GLU A 268 -15.69 5.40 -25.12
C GLU A 268 -15.65 4.11 -24.30
N ASP A 269 -16.01 2.99 -24.92
CA ASP A 269 -15.83 1.67 -24.32
C ASP A 269 -14.41 1.15 -24.62
N LEU A 270 -13.56 1.15 -23.60
CA LEU A 270 -12.15 0.74 -23.73
C LEU A 270 -11.99 -0.75 -24.04
N THR A 271 -13.02 -1.58 -23.80
CA THR A 271 -13.00 -3.02 -24.09
C THR A 271 -13.09 -3.30 -25.60
N GLU A 272 -13.61 -2.36 -26.38
CA GLU A 272 -13.71 -2.47 -27.85
C GLU A 272 -12.37 -2.21 -28.57
N ILE A 273 -11.36 -1.67 -27.87
CA ILE A 273 -10.04 -1.43 -28.48
C ILE A 273 -9.36 -2.80 -28.70
N PRO A 274 -8.93 -3.13 -29.94
CA PRO A 274 -8.29 -4.42 -30.21
C PRO A 274 -6.93 -4.57 -29.51
N ASP A 275 -6.60 -5.79 -29.08
CA ASP A 275 -5.32 -6.09 -28.41
C ASP A 275 -4.11 -5.86 -29.34
N GLU A 276 -4.26 -6.02 -30.64
CA GLU A 276 -3.22 -5.73 -31.63
C GLU A 276 -2.82 -4.24 -31.69
N LYS A 277 -3.70 -3.36 -31.19
CA LYS A 277 -3.45 -1.91 -31.06
C LYS A 277 -2.95 -1.52 -29.68
N THR A 278 -2.81 -2.47 -28.77
CA THR A 278 -2.58 -2.24 -27.35
C THR A 278 -1.15 -2.61 -26.96
N LEU A 279 -0.48 -1.70 -26.26
CA LEU A 279 0.78 -1.96 -25.60
C LEU A 279 0.55 -2.57 -24.21
N ILE A 280 -0.37 -1.98 -23.45
CA ILE A 280 -0.75 -2.44 -22.12
C ILE A 280 -2.26 -2.29 -21.96
N ARG A 281 -2.94 -3.36 -21.53
CA ARG A 281 -4.35 -3.35 -21.10
C ARG A 281 -4.45 -3.86 -19.69
N SER A 282 -5.26 -3.21 -18.88
CA SER A 282 -5.62 -3.65 -17.55
C SER A 282 -7.12 -3.62 -17.36
N HIS A 283 -7.67 -4.71 -16.84
CA HIS A 283 -9.06 -4.81 -16.34
C HIS A 283 -9.16 -4.44 -14.86
N ASN A 284 -8.06 -3.97 -14.28
CA ASN A 284 -7.91 -3.53 -12.90
C ASN A 284 -7.16 -2.20 -12.86
N ALA A 285 -7.66 -1.21 -13.61
CA ALA A 285 -7.08 0.11 -13.68
C ALA A 285 -7.73 1.09 -12.70
N ILE A 286 -6.93 1.99 -12.18
CA ILE A 286 -7.36 3.12 -11.35
C ILE A 286 -6.79 4.40 -11.94
N GLY A 287 -7.58 5.44 -11.89
CA GLY A 287 -7.28 6.72 -12.50
C GLY A 287 -8.41 7.15 -13.42
N GLN A 288 -8.25 8.26 -14.10
CA GLN A 288 -9.27 8.78 -15.00
C GLN A 288 -8.67 9.72 -16.03
N GLY A 289 -9.14 9.58 -17.27
CA GLY A 289 -8.87 10.52 -18.34
C GLY A 289 -8.06 9.97 -19.50
N VAL A 290 -7.69 10.86 -20.41
CA VAL A 290 -6.90 10.58 -21.62
C VAL A 290 -5.60 11.39 -21.57
N SER A 291 -4.49 10.78 -21.95
CA SER A 291 -3.21 11.45 -22.15
C SER A 291 -2.57 10.97 -23.46
N ASN A 292 -2.09 11.91 -24.27
CA ASN A 292 -1.41 11.67 -25.56
C ASN A 292 -0.07 12.42 -25.64
N GLU A 293 0.55 12.68 -24.48
CA GLU A 293 1.79 13.48 -24.39
C GLU A 293 2.99 12.63 -23.95
N VAL A 294 2.80 11.31 -23.77
CA VAL A 294 3.84 10.41 -23.27
C VAL A 294 4.49 9.66 -24.43
N TYR A 295 5.80 9.79 -24.56
CA TYR A 295 6.62 9.15 -25.61
C TYR A 295 7.48 8.03 -25.05
N ASP A 296 7.60 7.91 -23.76
CA ASP A 296 8.64 7.17 -23.08
C ASP A 296 8.05 6.04 -22.23
N VAL A 297 8.64 4.86 -22.31
CA VAL A 297 8.32 3.71 -21.44
C VAL A 297 9.60 3.28 -20.74
N VAL A 298 9.55 3.21 -19.43
CA VAL A 298 10.60 2.70 -18.56
C VAL A 298 10.11 1.40 -17.93
N TYR A 299 10.85 0.31 -18.13
CA TYR A 299 10.40 -0.98 -17.64
C TYR A 299 11.55 -1.82 -17.08
N VAL A 300 11.20 -2.66 -16.10
CA VAL A 300 12.13 -3.62 -15.50
C VAL A 300 12.27 -4.82 -16.44
N LYS A 301 13.52 -5.25 -16.70
CA LYS A 301 13.81 -6.43 -17.48
C LYS A 301 13.41 -7.68 -16.68
N THR A 302 12.74 -8.62 -17.34
CA THR A 302 12.16 -9.79 -16.66
C THR A 302 12.92 -11.10 -16.90
N ASP A 303 13.83 -11.15 -17.87
CA ASP A 303 14.52 -12.40 -18.27
C ASP A 303 15.30 -13.05 -17.11
N ASP A 304 15.93 -12.23 -16.27
CA ASP A 304 16.67 -12.68 -15.07
C ASP A 304 16.17 -11.96 -13.81
N TYR A 305 14.89 -11.65 -13.74
CA TYR A 305 14.34 -10.94 -12.59
C TYR A 305 14.44 -11.74 -11.30
N SER A 306 14.95 -11.08 -10.26
CA SER A 306 14.96 -11.57 -8.89
C SER A 306 14.56 -10.45 -7.94
N ALA A 307 13.66 -10.74 -7.00
CA ALA A 307 13.25 -9.78 -5.94
C ALA A 307 14.43 -9.30 -5.08
N TYR A 308 15.54 -10.05 -5.04
CA TYR A 308 16.79 -9.62 -4.40
C TYR A 308 17.33 -8.30 -4.99
N ASN A 309 17.09 -8.07 -6.27
CA ASN A 309 17.56 -6.88 -7.00
C ASN A 309 16.64 -5.66 -6.84
N ASN A 310 15.48 -5.79 -6.19
CA ASN A 310 14.50 -4.69 -6.08
C ASN A 310 15.07 -3.38 -5.48
N PRO A 311 15.97 -3.39 -4.49
CA PRO A 311 16.63 -2.15 -4.04
C PRO A 311 17.48 -1.49 -5.12
N ALA A 312 18.24 -2.26 -5.89
CA ALA A 312 19.06 -1.73 -7.01
C ALA A 312 18.16 -1.18 -8.13
N ILE A 313 17.06 -1.87 -8.44
CA ILE A 313 16.03 -1.40 -9.38
C ILE A 313 15.47 -0.05 -8.95
N ALA A 314 15.16 0.13 -7.65
CA ALA A 314 14.67 1.40 -7.14
C ALA A 314 15.66 2.56 -7.35
N ASP A 315 16.96 2.33 -7.14
CA ASP A 315 18.00 3.33 -7.36
C ASP A 315 18.17 3.67 -8.85
N GLU A 316 18.10 2.66 -9.73
CA GLU A 316 18.16 2.87 -11.18
C GLU A 316 16.98 3.72 -11.67
N ILE A 317 15.77 3.43 -11.18
CA ILE A 317 14.56 4.17 -11.52
C ILE A 317 14.60 5.60 -10.97
N ASP A 318 15.04 5.82 -9.72
CA ASP A 318 15.19 7.17 -9.15
C ASP A 318 16.12 8.05 -10.02
N ARG A 319 17.21 7.48 -10.52
CA ARG A 319 18.12 8.18 -11.42
C ARG A 319 17.44 8.57 -12.74
N ILE A 320 16.71 7.64 -13.34
CA ILE A 320 15.97 7.89 -14.58
C ILE A 320 14.88 8.94 -14.34
N ASN A 321 14.12 8.82 -13.26
CA ASN A 321 13.04 9.74 -12.90
C ASN A 321 13.54 11.19 -12.72
N ARG A 322 14.69 11.38 -12.05
CA ARG A 322 15.28 12.71 -11.89
C ARG A 322 15.54 13.39 -13.23
N ARG A 323 16.07 12.66 -14.22
CA ARG A 323 16.29 13.20 -15.57
C ARG A 323 14.95 13.58 -16.23
N PHE A 324 13.91 12.78 -16.10
CA PHE A 324 12.59 13.12 -16.63
C PHE A 324 12.01 14.40 -16.01
N LEU A 325 12.21 14.59 -14.71
CA LEU A 325 11.81 15.81 -14.01
C LEU A 325 12.59 17.05 -14.51
N GLU A 326 13.91 16.93 -14.71
CA GLU A 326 14.75 18.00 -15.25
C GLU A 326 14.35 18.37 -16.69
N GLU A 327 13.94 17.41 -17.48
CA GLU A 327 13.51 17.60 -18.87
C GLU A 327 12.01 17.97 -19.01
N GLY A 328 11.25 17.98 -17.89
CA GLY A 328 9.80 18.26 -17.89
C GLY A 328 8.98 17.24 -18.67
N ARG A 329 9.41 15.98 -18.73
CA ARG A 329 8.77 14.90 -19.47
C ARG A 329 8.16 13.84 -18.53
N ASN A 330 7.21 13.10 -19.07
CA ASN A 330 6.57 11.98 -18.39
C ASN A 330 6.86 10.64 -19.08
N TYR A 331 6.64 9.54 -18.36
CA TYR A 331 6.82 8.19 -18.86
C TYR A 331 5.78 7.21 -18.30
N VAL A 332 5.63 6.05 -18.95
CA VAL A 332 4.92 4.89 -18.41
C VAL A 332 5.95 4.03 -17.69
N LEU A 333 5.68 3.68 -16.42
CA LEU A 333 6.53 2.82 -15.61
C LEU A 333 5.93 1.41 -15.55
N VAL A 334 6.71 0.39 -15.90
CA VAL A 334 6.27 -1.02 -15.82
C VAL A 334 7.27 -1.84 -15.05
N GLY A 335 6.80 -2.67 -14.13
CA GLY A 335 7.69 -3.60 -13.43
C GLY A 335 6.97 -4.73 -12.72
N PRO A 336 7.68 -5.81 -12.42
CA PRO A 336 7.14 -6.95 -11.72
C PRO A 336 6.91 -6.64 -10.25
N GLY A 337 5.80 -7.12 -9.70
CA GLY A 337 5.47 -6.93 -8.31
C GLY A 337 4.93 -5.55 -7.98
N ARG A 338 4.91 -5.25 -6.68
CA ARG A 338 4.37 -3.99 -6.16
C ARG A 338 5.38 -2.86 -6.29
N TRP A 339 4.88 -1.66 -6.55
CA TRP A 339 5.64 -0.43 -6.39
C TRP A 339 5.42 0.18 -5.01
N GLY A 340 6.48 0.70 -4.39
CA GLY A 340 6.40 1.37 -3.09
C GLY A 340 6.29 0.44 -1.89
N SER A 341 6.64 -0.83 -2.03
CA SER A 341 6.69 -1.78 -0.90
C SER A 341 7.93 -1.53 -0.04
N SER A 342 7.75 -1.47 1.27
CA SER A 342 8.87 -1.44 2.22
C SER A 342 9.54 -2.81 2.39
N ASP A 343 8.91 -3.88 1.88
CA ASP A 343 9.48 -5.22 1.81
C ASP A 343 9.95 -5.50 0.38
N PRO A 344 11.28 -5.59 0.14
CA PRO A 344 11.82 -5.83 -1.20
C PRO A 344 11.39 -7.14 -1.84
N TRP A 345 10.95 -8.12 -1.05
CA TRP A 345 10.43 -9.39 -1.56
C TRP A 345 9.03 -9.27 -2.15
N LEU A 346 8.28 -8.24 -1.76
CA LEU A 346 6.94 -7.98 -2.27
C LEU A 346 6.91 -7.01 -3.46
N GLY A 347 8.01 -6.28 -3.69
CA GLY A 347 8.07 -5.32 -4.77
C GLY A 347 9.24 -4.35 -4.68
N VAL A 348 9.26 -3.38 -5.59
CA VAL A 348 10.32 -2.37 -5.69
C VAL A 348 10.11 -1.27 -4.64
N PRO A 349 11.07 -1.02 -3.73
CA PRO A 349 10.92 -0.12 -2.60
C PRO A 349 11.12 1.36 -2.98
N VAL A 350 10.37 1.85 -3.97
CA VAL A 350 10.36 3.26 -4.36
C VAL A 350 9.43 4.07 -3.46
N LYS A 351 9.74 5.36 -3.30
CA LYS A 351 8.84 6.38 -2.76
C LYS A 351 8.33 7.26 -3.90
N TRP A 352 7.28 8.04 -3.66
CA TRP A 352 6.74 8.95 -4.67
C TRP A 352 7.81 9.81 -5.39
N PRO A 353 8.76 10.47 -4.71
CA PRO A 353 9.80 11.26 -5.38
C PRO A 353 10.66 10.47 -6.38
N ASN A 354 10.78 9.16 -6.21
CA ASN A 354 11.60 8.31 -7.08
C ASN A 354 10.93 8.02 -8.43
N ILE A 355 9.60 8.27 -8.55
CA ILE A 355 8.79 7.93 -9.74
C ILE A 355 7.78 9.02 -10.09
N SER A 356 7.93 10.22 -9.57
CA SER A 356 6.93 11.30 -9.67
C SER A 356 6.71 11.83 -11.08
N ALA A 357 7.59 11.53 -12.04
CA ALA A 357 7.40 11.82 -13.46
C ALA A 357 6.60 10.73 -14.19
N ALA A 358 6.29 9.59 -13.56
CA ALA A 358 5.46 8.57 -14.17
C ALA A 358 4.01 9.05 -14.33
N ARG A 359 3.42 8.86 -15.52
CA ARG A 359 2.02 9.16 -15.82
C ARG A 359 1.11 7.97 -15.62
N VAL A 360 1.65 6.79 -15.85
CA VAL A 360 1.02 5.50 -15.54
C VAL A 360 2.05 4.61 -14.87
N ILE A 361 1.62 3.90 -13.84
CA ILE A 361 2.40 2.90 -13.14
C ILE A 361 1.71 1.56 -13.31
N VAL A 362 2.46 0.57 -13.77
CA VAL A 362 1.97 -0.77 -14.07
C VAL A 362 2.67 -1.77 -13.17
N GLU A 363 1.89 -2.51 -12.39
CA GLU A 363 2.32 -3.70 -11.67
C GLU A 363 2.06 -4.92 -12.56
N SER A 364 3.11 -5.54 -13.07
CA SER A 364 2.99 -6.71 -13.92
C SER A 364 3.31 -7.99 -13.15
N GLY A 365 2.45 -9.01 -13.29
CA GLY A 365 2.73 -10.35 -12.80
C GLY A 365 3.72 -11.08 -13.70
N LEU A 366 4.46 -12.03 -13.11
CA LEU A 366 5.27 -13.00 -13.83
C LEU A 366 4.72 -14.41 -13.58
N THR A 367 5.03 -15.36 -14.44
CA THR A 367 4.59 -16.76 -14.31
C THR A 367 4.81 -17.34 -12.90
N ASN A 368 5.90 -16.93 -12.25
CA ASN A 368 6.27 -17.37 -10.91
C ASN A 368 6.04 -16.31 -9.82
N TYR A 369 5.43 -15.17 -10.16
CA TYR A 369 5.28 -14.04 -9.27
C TYR A 369 3.98 -13.30 -9.57
N ARG A 370 2.89 -13.72 -8.89
CA ARG A 370 1.60 -13.04 -9.00
C ARG A 370 1.62 -11.75 -8.20
N VAL A 371 1.05 -10.71 -8.78
CA VAL A 371 0.88 -9.42 -8.11
C VAL A 371 -0.52 -9.31 -7.54
N ASP A 372 -0.60 -9.10 -6.22
CA ASP A 372 -1.80 -8.57 -5.58
C ASP A 372 -1.67 -7.05 -5.45
N PRO A 373 -2.71 -6.29 -5.84
CA PRO A 373 -2.64 -4.83 -5.87
C PRO A 373 -2.26 -4.21 -4.52
N SER A 374 -1.43 -3.16 -4.55
CA SER A 374 -0.94 -2.43 -3.37
C SER A 374 -1.99 -1.50 -2.75
N GLN A 375 -3.19 -1.98 -2.47
CA GLN A 375 -4.24 -1.19 -1.81
C GLN A 375 -3.87 -0.93 -0.34
N GLY A 376 -4.23 0.24 0.19
CA GLY A 376 -4.02 0.58 1.61
C GLY A 376 -2.70 1.25 1.96
N THR A 377 -1.77 1.42 1.01
CA THR A 377 -0.49 2.10 1.26
C THR A 377 -0.59 3.62 1.05
N HIS A 378 0.25 4.40 1.73
CA HIS A 378 0.42 5.83 1.44
C HIS A 378 0.85 6.07 0.00
N PHE A 379 1.67 5.17 -0.55
CA PHE A 379 2.10 5.20 -1.93
C PHE A 379 0.89 5.20 -2.88
N PHE A 380 -0.03 4.24 -2.72
CA PHE A 380 -1.24 4.14 -3.51
C PHE A 380 -2.16 5.37 -3.37
N GLN A 381 -2.30 5.89 -2.15
CA GLN A 381 -3.10 7.09 -1.89
C GLN A 381 -2.56 8.32 -2.63
N ASN A 382 -1.24 8.46 -2.68
CA ASN A 382 -0.60 9.55 -3.39
C ASN A 382 -0.82 9.43 -4.91
N LEU A 383 -0.70 8.24 -5.48
CA LEU A 383 -0.95 8.02 -6.91
C LEU A 383 -2.34 8.51 -7.34
N THR A 384 -3.38 8.14 -6.60
CA THR A 384 -4.75 8.55 -6.89
C THR A 384 -4.95 10.07 -6.73
N SER A 385 -4.26 10.69 -5.79
CA SER A 385 -4.31 12.15 -5.56
C SER A 385 -3.64 12.96 -6.67
N PHE A 386 -2.63 12.40 -7.34
CA PHE A 386 -1.91 13.06 -8.44
C PHE A 386 -2.51 12.78 -9.81
N GLY A 387 -3.57 11.99 -9.90
CA GLY A 387 -4.16 11.60 -11.18
C GLY A 387 -3.25 10.72 -12.03
N VAL A 388 -2.35 9.97 -11.39
CA VAL A 388 -1.52 8.96 -12.04
C VAL A 388 -2.35 7.72 -12.28
N GLY A 389 -2.33 7.19 -13.51
CA GLY A 389 -2.95 5.91 -13.82
C GLY A 389 -2.20 4.77 -13.11
N TYR A 390 -2.94 3.84 -12.54
CA TYR A 390 -2.37 2.68 -11.87
C TYR A 390 -3.02 1.41 -12.42
N PHE A 391 -2.21 0.53 -13.00
CA PHE A 391 -2.64 -0.67 -13.67
C PHE A 391 -2.07 -1.90 -13.00
N THR A 392 -2.88 -2.95 -12.87
CA THR A 392 -2.40 -4.29 -12.53
C THR A 392 -2.66 -5.20 -13.73
N VAL A 393 -1.64 -5.91 -14.18
CA VAL A 393 -1.69 -6.80 -15.34
C VAL A 393 -1.05 -8.14 -14.99
N ASN A 394 -1.78 -9.24 -15.17
CA ASN A 394 -1.27 -10.61 -15.04
C ASN A 394 -1.47 -11.34 -16.38
N ASP A 395 -0.76 -10.91 -17.41
CA ASP A 395 -0.87 -11.38 -18.78
C ASP A 395 -0.79 -12.91 -18.91
N PHE A 396 0.08 -13.55 -18.13
CA PHE A 396 0.22 -15.02 -18.08
C PHE A 396 -1.05 -15.77 -17.60
N LEU A 397 -1.99 -15.06 -16.95
CA LEU A 397 -3.30 -15.59 -16.54
C LEU A 397 -4.42 -15.19 -17.51
N GLY A 398 -4.10 -14.45 -18.58
CA GLY A 398 -5.11 -13.86 -19.47
C GLY A 398 -5.84 -12.67 -18.84
N ASP A 399 -5.28 -12.08 -17.77
CA ASP A 399 -5.81 -10.88 -17.10
C ASP A 399 -5.05 -9.66 -17.60
N GLY A 400 -5.51 -9.10 -18.72
CA GLY A 400 -4.91 -7.96 -19.39
C GLY A 400 -3.89 -8.32 -20.47
N VAL A 401 -3.20 -7.30 -20.98
CA VAL A 401 -2.17 -7.40 -22.02
C VAL A 401 -0.94 -6.63 -21.62
N TYR A 402 0.23 -7.23 -21.77
CA TYR A 402 1.52 -6.55 -21.68
C TYR A 402 2.42 -6.97 -22.82
N ASN A 403 2.50 -6.13 -23.87
CA ASN A 403 3.27 -6.43 -25.08
C ASN A 403 4.77 -6.17 -24.88
N GLN A 404 5.40 -6.95 -24.02
CA GLN A 404 6.83 -6.85 -23.72
C GLN A 404 7.69 -7.20 -24.95
N VAL A 405 7.22 -8.09 -25.82
CA VAL A 405 7.93 -8.46 -27.06
C VAL A 405 8.10 -7.24 -27.94
N PHE A 406 7.06 -6.43 -28.11
CA PHE A 406 7.14 -5.18 -28.86
C PHE A 406 8.14 -4.21 -28.21
N LEU A 407 8.11 -4.01 -26.88
CA LEU A 407 9.04 -3.15 -26.18
C LEU A 407 10.49 -3.61 -26.34
N ASN A 408 10.76 -4.91 -26.22
CA ASN A 408 12.10 -5.48 -26.38
C ASN A 408 12.64 -5.34 -27.81
N SER A 409 11.75 -5.25 -28.83
CA SER A 409 12.16 -5.04 -30.21
C SER A 409 12.56 -3.59 -30.53
N GLN A 410 12.20 -2.63 -29.67
CA GLN A 410 12.50 -1.22 -29.88
C GLN A 410 13.94 -0.88 -29.47
N PRO A 411 14.60 0.11 -30.09
CA PRO A 411 15.90 0.58 -29.63
C PRO A 411 15.80 1.23 -28.25
N ALA A 412 16.70 0.84 -27.35
CA ALA A 412 16.78 1.47 -26.03
C ALA A 412 17.45 2.85 -26.13
N VAL A 413 16.89 3.84 -25.45
CA VAL A 413 17.55 5.13 -25.18
C VAL A 413 18.60 4.96 -24.07
N GLU A 414 18.24 4.17 -23.07
CA GLU A 414 19.13 3.78 -21.97
C GLU A 414 18.78 2.37 -21.53
N GLU A 415 19.82 1.61 -21.23
CA GLU A 415 19.70 0.28 -20.65
C GLU A 415 20.69 0.14 -19.51
N THR A 416 20.19 -0.27 -18.36
CA THR A 416 20.98 -0.53 -17.15
C THR A 416 21.05 -2.03 -16.87
N ALA A 417 21.58 -2.42 -15.71
CA ALA A 417 21.59 -3.83 -15.32
C ALA A 417 20.16 -4.42 -15.28
N HIS A 418 19.18 -3.66 -14.77
CA HIS A 418 17.84 -4.19 -14.51
C HIS A 418 16.71 -3.43 -15.21
N VAL A 419 16.96 -2.23 -15.72
CA VAL A 419 15.94 -1.34 -16.26
C VAL A 419 16.24 -0.98 -17.70
N ARG A 420 15.19 -0.88 -18.52
CA ARG A 420 15.29 -0.44 -19.91
C ARG A 420 14.34 0.73 -20.16
N HIS A 421 14.83 1.74 -20.85
CA HIS A 421 14.09 2.91 -21.28
C HIS A 421 14.00 2.93 -22.80
N VAL A 422 12.79 2.97 -23.31
CA VAL A 422 12.46 3.09 -24.74
C VAL A 422 11.72 4.40 -24.97
N ARG A 423 12.07 5.10 -26.06
CA ARG A 423 11.38 6.31 -26.50
C ARG A 423 10.87 6.11 -27.94
N PHE A 424 9.61 6.44 -28.11
CA PHE A 424 8.95 6.37 -29.42
C PHE A 424 9.02 7.70 -30.17
N SER A 425 8.86 7.63 -31.49
CA SER A 425 8.75 8.81 -32.37
C SER A 425 7.38 9.49 -32.29
N SER A 426 6.34 8.74 -31.92
CA SER A 426 4.98 9.20 -31.67
C SER A 426 4.56 8.91 -30.23
N PRO A 427 3.67 9.72 -29.64
CA PRO A 427 3.20 9.46 -28.28
C PRO A 427 2.37 8.17 -28.23
N VAL A 428 2.37 7.54 -27.07
CA VAL A 428 1.38 6.53 -26.71
C VAL A 428 0.11 7.23 -26.23
N VAL A 429 -1.05 6.71 -26.60
CA VAL A 429 -2.32 7.19 -26.09
C VAL A 429 -2.69 6.36 -24.86
N ILE A 430 -2.87 7.06 -23.75
CA ILE A 430 -3.25 6.46 -22.47
C ILE A 430 -4.71 6.81 -22.20
N LYS A 431 -5.57 5.82 -21.99
CA LYS A 431 -6.98 5.99 -21.65
C LYS A 431 -7.27 5.21 -20.38
N VAL A 432 -7.89 5.85 -19.39
CA VAL A 432 -8.23 5.21 -18.11
C VAL A 432 -9.65 5.55 -17.71
N ASP A 433 -10.44 4.53 -17.46
CA ASP A 433 -11.78 4.60 -16.86
C ASP A 433 -11.80 3.79 -15.56
N GLY A 434 -11.43 4.43 -14.48
CA GLY A 434 -11.38 3.80 -13.14
C GLY A 434 -12.75 3.40 -12.61
N MET A 435 -13.86 3.94 -13.15
CA MET A 435 -15.21 3.51 -12.79
C MET A 435 -15.52 2.13 -13.37
N LYS A 436 -15.08 1.89 -14.60
CA LYS A 436 -15.20 0.60 -15.28
C LYS A 436 -14.00 -0.32 -14.99
N LYS A 437 -12.99 0.16 -14.26
CA LYS A 437 -11.71 -0.52 -13.98
C LYS A 437 -10.88 -0.83 -15.22
N GLU A 438 -11.15 -0.15 -16.33
CA GLU A 438 -10.48 -0.36 -17.60
C GLU A 438 -9.37 0.68 -17.81
N GLY A 439 -8.24 0.20 -18.30
CA GLY A 439 -7.12 1.06 -18.66
C GLY A 439 -6.36 0.52 -19.84
N VAL A 440 -6.03 1.40 -20.79
CA VAL A 440 -5.29 1.04 -21.98
C VAL A 440 -4.17 2.03 -22.24
N VAL A 441 -2.97 1.51 -22.52
CA VAL A 441 -1.89 2.23 -23.19
C VAL A 441 -1.79 1.68 -24.59
N MET A 442 -2.10 2.50 -25.58
CA MET A 442 -2.08 2.09 -26.98
C MET A 442 -0.66 2.06 -27.55
N LEU A 443 -0.45 1.31 -28.61
CA LEU A 443 0.80 1.36 -29.35
C LEU A 443 1.07 2.78 -29.91
N PRO A 444 2.34 3.19 -30.05
CA PRO A 444 2.68 4.53 -30.52
C PRO A 444 2.15 4.78 -31.95
N GLY A 445 1.55 5.96 -32.15
CA GLY A 445 1.01 6.38 -33.46
C GLY A 445 -0.31 5.70 -33.86
N VAL A 446 -0.95 5.00 -32.94
CA VAL A 446 -2.31 4.45 -33.14
C VAL A 446 -3.30 5.41 -32.50
N GLU A 447 -4.34 5.79 -33.27
CA GLU A 447 -5.47 6.62 -32.80
C GLU A 447 -6.66 5.76 -32.36
#